data_d39a96403d1f6bebcf37448ba45e9dec
#
_entry.id   d39a96403d1f6bebcf37448ba45e9dec
#
_cell.length_a   1.000
_cell.length_b   1.000
_cell.length_c   1.000
_cell.angle_alpha   90.00
_cell.angle_beta   90.00
_cell.angle_gamma   90.00
#
_symmetry.space_group_name_H-M   'P 1'
#
loop_
_entity.id
_entity.type
_entity.pdbx_description
1 polymer ?
#
loop_
_entity_poly.entity_id
_entity_poly.type
_entity_poly.pdbx_seq_one_letter_code
_entity_poly.pdbx_strand_id
1 'polypeptide(L)'
;MLLRNRVPTIDSTAVTAAEGYEHVAASSIAVMQWLSASGVDYILVGPVARAIRGDASARGPVAIVPAPYGRNLDRLVQALSSVNARERTHGELIGAVRAAAGQQLKLTAAMLVRAERWALRCGDHELDVEGRPAGSPSYQELLYESVRFEVSPEVAVEVAAPEDIEHYDHVRRTGVAPEITVTRL
;
A
#
# COMPACT_ATOMS: atom_id res chain seq x y z
N MET A 1 -6.83 -27.78 22.88
CA MET A 1 -7.57 -27.07 21.83
C MET A 1 -6.55 -26.31 20.98
N LEU A 2 -6.13 -26.89 19.85
CA LEU A 2 -5.11 -26.29 18.97
C LEU A 2 -5.76 -25.14 18.20
N LEU A 3 -5.44 -23.89 18.55
CA LEU A 3 -5.71 -22.72 17.72
C LEU A 3 -4.94 -22.92 16.41
N ARG A 4 -5.64 -23.36 15.37
CA ARG A 4 -5.09 -23.36 14.02
C ARG A 4 -4.76 -21.92 13.69
N ASN A 5 -3.48 -21.58 13.61
CA ASN A 5 -3.01 -20.34 13.01
C ASN A 5 -3.50 -20.32 11.56
N ARG A 6 -4.68 -19.75 11.36
CA ARG A 6 -5.26 -19.60 10.03
C ARG A 6 -4.47 -18.48 9.35
N VAL A 7 -3.87 -18.78 8.20
CA VAL A 7 -3.21 -17.77 7.39
C VAL A 7 -4.23 -16.68 7.06
N PRO A 8 -3.93 -15.41 7.32
CA PRO A 8 -4.85 -14.31 6.99
C PRO A 8 -5.19 -14.30 5.51
N THR A 9 -6.47 -14.12 5.19
CA THR A 9 -6.98 -14.02 3.81
C THR A 9 -7.66 -12.67 3.60
N ILE A 10 -7.70 -12.19 2.36
CA ILE A 10 -8.43 -10.97 2.01
C ILE A 10 -9.89 -11.36 1.77
N ASP A 11 -10.78 -10.90 2.65
CA ASP A 11 -12.22 -11.16 2.54
C ASP A 11 -13.01 -9.86 2.63
N SER A 12 -13.48 -9.38 1.50
CA SER A 12 -14.27 -8.14 1.42
C SER A 12 -15.74 -8.32 1.83
N THR A 13 -16.21 -9.56 1.99
CA THR A 13 -17.60 -9.82 2.38
C THR A 13 -17.85 -9.71 3.87
N ALA A 14 -16.80 -9.83 4.68
CA ALA A 14 -16.84 -9.79 6.14
C ALA A 14 -16.52 -8.40 6.72
N VAL A 15 -16.32 -7.40 5.86
CA VAL A 15 -15.86 -6.06 6.28
C VAL A 15 -17.03 -5.10 6.41
N THR A 16 -17.07 -4.37 7.52
CA THR A 16 -18.01 -3.26 7.74
C THR A 16 -17.21 -1.99 7.98
N ALA A 17 -17.46 -0.95 7.16
CA ALA A 17 -16.87 0.37 7.39
C ALA A 17 -17.39 0.99 8.69
N ALA A 18 -16.54 1.73 9.38
CA ALA A 18 -16.98 2.57 10.50
C ALA A 18 -17.81 3.74 9.99
N GLU A 19 -18.59 4.34 10.91
CA GLU A 19 -19.41 5.52 10.60
C GLU A 19 -18.53 6.65 10.03
N GLY A 20 -18.94 7.21 8.91
CA GLY A 20 -18.22 8.25 8.18
C GLY A 20 -17.24 7.74 7.12
N TYR A 21 -17.01 6.42 7.04
CA TYR A 21 -16.11 5.81 6.05
C TYR A 21 -16.83 4.91 5.04
N GLU A 22 -18.14 5.01 4.92
CA GLU A 22 -18.97 4.20 4.02
C GLU A 22 -18.59 4.40 2.55
N HIS A 23 -17.93 5.51 2.23
CA HIS A 23 -17.41 5.82 0.90
C HIS A 23 -16.08 5.11 0.58
N VAL A 24 -15.39 4.55 1.58
CA VAL A 24 -14.19 3.73 1.39
C VAL A 24 -14.61 2.34 0.98
N ALA A 25 -14.09 1.86 -0.16
CA ALA A 25 -14.48 0.57 -0.70
C ALA A 25 -14.19 -0.59 0.30
N ALA A 26 -15.16 -1.49 0.46
CA ALA A 26 -15.00 -2.67 1.32
C ALA A 26 -13.77 -3.52 0.93
N SER A 27 -13.45 -3.59 -0.36
CA SER A 27 -12.24 -4.25 -0.86
C SER A 27 -10.96 -3.60 -0.33
N SER A 28 -10.92 -2.28 -0.23
CA SER A 28 -9.77 -1.55 0.33
C SER A 28 -9.62 -1.80 1.82
N ILE A 29 -10.73 -1.78 2.57
CA ILE A 29 -10.73 -2.09 4.02
C ILE A 29 -10.28 -3.53 4.24
N ALA A 30 -10.72 -4.48 3.41
CA ALA A 30 -10.32 -5.89 3.51
C ALA A 30 -8.80 -6.08 3.29
N VAL A 31 -8.19 -5.35 2.34
CA VAL A 31 -6.74 -5.36 2.15
C VAL A 31 -6.02 -4.81 3.37
N MET A 32 -6.48 -3.70 3.93
CA MET A 32 -5.90 -3.11 5.15
C MET A 32 -6.03 -4.05 6.36
N GLN A 33 -7.18 -4.71 6.52
CA GLN A 33 -7.40 -5.70 7.56
C GLN A 33 -6.45 -6.89 7.43
N TRP A 34 -6.28 -7.41 6.21
CA TRP A 34 -5.36 -8.50 5.91
C TRP A 34 -3.90 -8.12 6.22
N LEU A 35 -3.46 -6.91 5.85
CA LEU A 35 -2.12 -6.43 6.17
C LEU A 35 -1.90 -6.34 7.69
N SER A 36 -2.88 -5.79 8.43
CA SER A 36 -2.84 -5.71 9.89
C SER A 36 -2.82 -7.10 10.54
N ALA A 37 -3.66 -8.02 10.08
CA ALA A 37 -3.68 -9.40 10.56
C ALA A 37 -2.38 -10.16 10.25
N SER A 38 -1.68 -9.77 9.19
CA SER A 38 -0.35 -10.30 8.83
C SER A 38 0.79 -9.66 9.64
N GLY A 39 0.47 -8.69 10.51
CA GLY A 39 1.44 -7.98 11.35
C GLY A 39 2.36 -7.04 10.57
N VAL A 40 1.90 -6.52 9.46
CA VAL A 40 2.64 -5.57 8.62
C VAL A 40 2.43 -4.15 9.12
N ASP A 41 3.53 -3.45 9.40
CA ASP A 41 3.54 -2.04 9.74
C ASP A 41 3.74 -1.21 8.48
N TYR A 42 2.86 -0.24 8.24
CA TYR A 42 2.90 0.62 7.05
C TYR A 42 2.21 1.96 7.28
N ILE A 43 2.48 2.89 6.39
CA ILE A 43 1.74 4.15 6.27
C ILE A 43 0.98 4.12 4.96
N LEU A 44 -0.30 4.49 5.02
CA LEU A 44 -1.17 4.57 3.86
C LEU A 44 -0.93 5.87 3.10
N VAL A 45 -0.76 5.76 1.80
CA VAL A 45 -0.62 6.86 0.83
C VAL A 45 -1.59 6.66 -0.34
N GLY A 46 -1.57 7.53 -1.31
CA GLY A 46 -2.33 7.39 -2.56
C GLY A 46 -3.85 7.54 -2.43
N PRO A 47 -4.62 6.96 -3.37
CA PRO A 47 -6.05 7.26 -3.50
C PRO A 47 -6.88 6.89 -2.27
N VAL A 48 -6.61 5.75 -1.64
CA VAL A 48 -7.37 5.31 -0.45
C VAL A 48 -7.06 6.21 0.76
N ALA A 49 -5.82 6.69 0.90
CA ALA A 49 -5.47 7.67 1.91
C ALA A 49 -6.24 8.98 1.73
N ARG A 50 -6.38 9.46 0.48
CA ARG A 50 -7.20 10.63 0.15
C ARG A 50 -8.66 10.41 0.51
N ALA A 51 -9.21 9.25 0.19
CA ALA A 51 -10.59 8.90 0.54
C ALA A 51 -10.81 8.95 2.05
N ILE A 52 -9.92 8.36 2.84
CA ILE A 52 -10.00 8.36 4.31
C ILE A 52 -9.90 9.79 4.87
N ARG A 53 -9.11 10.66 4.24
CA ARG A 53 -9.00 12.08 4.63
C ARG A 53 -10.13 12.98 4.12
N GLY A 54 -11.16 12.41 3.48
CA GLY A 54 -12.39 13.13 3.13
C GLY A 54 -12.63 13.36 1.64
N ASP A 55 -11.73 12.93 0.74
CA ASP A 55 -11.99 12.98 -0.70
C ASP A 55 -12.84 11.77 -1.12
N ALA A 56 -14.15 11.88 -0.95
CA ALA A 56 -15.08 10.80 -1.29
C ALA A 56 -15.08 10.41 -2.78
N SER A 57 -14.44 11.19 -3.65
CA SER A 57 -14.32 10.89 -5.09
C SER A 57 -13.06 10.07 -5.41
N ALA A 58 -12.07 10.03 -4.52
CA ALA A 58 -10.83 9.30 -4.75
C ALA A 58 -11.06 7.80 -4.90
N ARG A 59 -10.53 7.23 -5.97
CA ARG A 59 -10.62 5.80 -6.29
C ARG A 59 -9.26 5.29 -6.75
N GLY A 60 -8.96 4.05 -6.40
CA GLY A 60 -7.72 3.39 -6.82
C GLY A 60 -7.27 2.30 -5.86
N PRO A 61 -6.08 1.74 -6.08
CA PRO A 61 -5.51 0.70 -5.24
C PRO A 61 -5.19 1.21 -3.82
N VAL A 62 -5.13 0.28 -2.88
CA VAL A 62 -4.47 0.52 -1.60
C VAL A 62 -2.98 0.72 -1.88
N ALA A 63 -2.42 1.84 -1.45
CA ALA A 63 -1.00 2.15 -1.63
C ALA A 63 -0.34 2.35 -0.26
N ILE A 64 0.75 1.63 -0.02
CA ILE A 64 1.42 1.60 1.27
C ILE A 64 2.91 1.91 1.15
N VAL A 65 3.44 2.59 2.15
CA VAL A 65 4.87 2.69 2.43
C VAL A 65 5.17 1.79 3.62
N PRO A 66 5.76 0.60 3.42
CA PRO A 66 6.04 -0.31 4.52
C PRO A 66 7.18 0.21 5.40
N ALA A 67 7.10 -0.07 6.71
CA ALA A 67 8.22 0.18 7.60
C ALA A 67 9.46 -0.61 7.13
N PRO A 68 10.64 0.03 7.03
CA PRO A 68 11.81 -0.54 6.34
C PRO A 68 12.60 -1.55 7.21
N TYR A 69 12.01 -2.05 8.30
CA TYR A 69 12.66 -3.02 9.17
C TYR A 69 12.61 -4.42 8.54
N GLY A 70 13.73 -5.15 8.58
CA GLY A 70 13.86 -6.47 7.96
C GLY A 70 12.70 -7.42 8.34
N ARG A 71 12.39 -7.52 9.63
CA ARG A 71 11.28 -8.38 10.10
C ARG A 71 9.91 -7.96 9.54
N ASN A 72 9.67 -6.66 9.35
CA ASN A 72 8.42 -6.16 8.76
C ASN A 72 8.34 -6.50 7.27
N LEU A 73 9.43 -6.30 6.55
CA LEU A 73 9.51 -6.65 5.12
C LEU A 73 9.37 -8.15 4.90
N ASP A 74 9.92 -8.99 5.78
CA ASP A 74 9.74 -10.44 5.74
C ASP A 74 8.26 -10.84 5.94
N ARG A 75 7.55 -10.18 6.87
CA ARG A 75 6.10 -10.39 7.08
C ARG A 75 5.31 -9.99 5.83
N LEU A 76 5.64 -8.85 5.22
CA LEU A 76 5.00 -8.41 3.99
C LEU A 76 5.23 -9.41 2.85
N VAL A 77 6.46 -9.89 2.68
CA VAL A 77 6.79 -10.94 1.68
C VAL A 77 5.99 -12.21 1.93
N GLN A 78 5.90 -12.67 3.18
CA GLN A 78 5.11 -13.85 3.53
C GLN A 78 3.61 -13.65 3.24
N ALA A 79 3.06 -12.49 3.60
CA ALA A 79 1.68 -12.14 3.32
C ALA A 79 1.40 -12.13 1.81
N LEU A 80 2.24 -11.47 1.01
CA LEU A 80 2.12 -11.44 -0.45
C LEU A 80 2.23 -12.84 -1.07
N SER A 81 3.12 -13.67 -0.57
CA SER A 81 3.27 -15.05 -1.03
C SER A 81 2.04 -15.90 -0.72
N SER A 82 1.42 -15.69 0.45
CA SER A 82 0.23 -16.46 0.88
C SER A 82 -1.00 -16.25 -0.01
N VAL A 83 -1.09 -15.10 -0.67
CA VAL A 83 -2.17 -14.75 -1.60
C VAL A 83 -1.75 -14.85 -3.07
N ASN A 84 -0.58 -15.43 -3.36
CA ASN A 84 -0.01 -15.54 -4.70
C ASN A 84 0.01 -14.20 -5.44
N ALA A 85 0.49 -13.15 -4.76
CA ALA A 85 0.58 -11.82 -5.33
C ALA A 85 1.36 -11.84 -6.66
N ARG A 86 0.85 -11.10 -7.64
CA ARG A 86 1.43 -10.96 -8.97
C ARG A 86 1.60 -9.51 -9.33
N GLU A 87 2.60 -9.20 -10.12
CA GLU A 87 2.76 -7.85 -10.66
C GLU A 87 1.60 -7.53 -11.63
N ARG A 88 1.03 -6.33 -11.49
CA ARG A 88 0.08 -5.79 -12.47
C ARG A 88 0.87 -5.23 -13.64
N THR A 89 0.70 -5.82 -14.82
CA THR A 89 1.17 -5.20 -16.06
C THR A 89 0.19 -4.10 -16.43
N HIS A 90 0.65 -2.86 -16.44
CA HIS A 90 -0.08 -1.77 -17.12
C HIS A 90 -0.06 -2.11 -18.61
N GLY A 91 -1.24 -2.17 -19.23
CA GLY A 91 -1.37 -2.38 -20.66
C GLY A 91 -0.47 -1.41 -21.43
N GLU A 92 0.31 -1.97 -22.39
CA GLU A 92 1.32 -1.31 -23.20
C GLU A 92 2.67 -1.06 -22.52
N LEU A 93 3.39 -2.14 -22.24
CA LEU A 93 4.84 -2.11 -22.35
C LEU A 93 5.23 -2.78 -23.65
N ILE A 94 5.68 -1.93 -24.56
CA ILE A 94 6.29 -2.27 -25.83
C ILE A 94 7.43 -3.28 -25.58
N GLY A 95 7.21 -4.52 -25.95
CA GLY A 95 8.17 -5.34 -26.66
C GLY A 95 9.29 -6.05 -25.92
N ALA A 96 9.49 -6.01 -24.61
CA ALA A 96 10.69 -6.62 -24.04
C ALA A 96 10.54 -7.54 -22.82
N VAL A 97 9.41 -7.57 -22.10
CA VAL A 97 9.28 -8.43 -20.90
C VAL A 97 7.96 -9.18 -20.87
N ARG A 98 7.61 -9.81 -21.98
CA ARG A 98 6.43 -10.70 -22.04
C ARG A 98 6.69 -12.10 -21.49
N ALA A 99 7.89 -12.38 -20.99
CA ALA A 99 8.28 -13.70 -20.51
C ALA A 99 7.84 -14.00 -19.06
N ALA A 100 7.32 -13.03 -18.31
CA ALA A 100 7.00 -13.21 -16.89
C ALA A 100 5.50 -13.10 -16.54
N ALA A 101 4.61 -12.89 -17.49
CA ALA A 101 3.17 -12.70 -17.23
C ALA A 101 2.42 -13.92 -16.65
N GLY A 102 3.11 -14.97 -16.25
CA GLY A 102 2.57 -16.15 -15.60
C GLY A 102 3.45 -16.72 -14.51
N GLN A 103 4.64 -16.18 -14.30
CA GLN A 103 5.51 -16.66 -13.24
C GLN A 103 5.13 -16.03 -11.90
N GLN A 104 4.97 -16.87 -10.89
CA GLN A 104 4.82 -16.46 -9.51
C GLN A 104 6.05 -15.61 -9.14
N LEU A 105 5.83 -14.33 -8.88
CA LEU A 105 6.90 -13.41 -8.52
C LEU A 105 7.46 -13.82 -7.16
N LYS A 106 8.70 -14.28 -7.15
CA LYS A 106 9.40 -14.65 -5.92
C LYS A 106 9.94 -13.37 -5.28
N LEU A 107 9.02 -12.60 -4.65
CA LEU A 107 9.39 -11.37 -3.95
C LEU A 107 10.31 -11.68 -2.78
N THR A 108 11.32 -10.84 -2.60
CA THR A 108 12.19 -10.84 -1.43
C THR A 108 12.17 -9.46 -0.78
N ALA A 109 12.50 -9.39 0.51
CA ALA A 109 12.63 -8.11 1.21
C ALA A 109 13.57 -7.14 0.49
N ALA A 110 14.69 -7.63 -0.04
CA ALA A 110 15.65 -6.83 -0.80
C ALA A 110 15.07 -6.26 -2.10
N MET A 111 14.18 -6.99 -2.76
CA MET A 111 13.49 -6.51 -3.95
C MET A 111 12.50 -5.39 -3.61
N LEU A 112 11.74 -5.53 -2.53
CA LEU A 112 10.78 -4.52 -2.09
C LEU A 112 11.45 -3.17 -1.82
N VAL A 113 12.68 -3.18 -1.32
CA VAL A 113 13.45 -1.94 -1.00
C VAL A 113 14.04 -1.29 -2.25
N ARG A 114 14.34 -2.07 -3.30
CA ARG A 114 15.05 -1.58 -4.49
C ARG A 114 14.17 -0.94 -5.55
N ALA A 115 12.93 -1.38 -5.64
CA ALA A 115 12.01 -0.84 -6.63
C ALA A 115 11.42 0.49 -6.14
N GLU A 116 11.16 1.38 -7.08
CA GLU A 116 10.46 2.63 -6.78
C GLU A 116 9.00 2.37 -6.40
N ARG A 117 8.37 1.39 -7.02
CA ARG A 117 7.01 0.93 -6.73
C ARG A 117 6.77 -0.48 -7.25
N TRP A 118 6.00 -1.25 -6.49
CA TRP A 118 5.43 -2.51 -6.91
C TRP A 118 3.91 -2.38 -7.04
N ALA A 119 3.39 -2.44 -8.24
CA ALA A 119 1.96 -2.53 -8.50
C ALA A 119 1.56 -4.01 -8.50
N LEU A 120 0.82 -4.45 -7.48
CA LEU A 120 0.53 -5.85 -7.24
C LEU A 120 -0.98 -6.15 -7.35
N ARG A 121 -1.29 -7.37 -7.75
CA ARG A 121 -2.61 -7.98 -7.64
C ARG A 121 -2.54 -9.12 -6.63
N CYS A 122 -3.39 -9.03 -5.60
CA CYS A 122 -3.52 -9.99 -4.52
C CYS A 122 -4.90 -10.65 -4.62
N GLY A 123 -5.03 -11.76 -5.37
CA GLY A 123 -6.33 -12.28 -5.78
C GLY A 123 -7.05 -11.27 -6.67
N ASP A 124 -8.26 -10.87 -6.27
CA ASP A 124 -9.06 -9.84 -6.98
C ASP A 124 -8.79 -8.41 -6.50
N HIS A 125 -7.84 -8.22 -5.59
CA HIS A 125 -7.54 -6.95 -4.96
C HIS A 125 -6.24 -6.35 -5.49
N GLU A 126 -6.17 -5.03 -5.47
CA GLU A 126 -5.00 -4.28 -5.92
C GLU A 126 -4.27 -3.65 -4.74
N LEU A 127 -2.94 -3.81 -4.73
CA LEU A 127 -2.05 -3.25 -3.72
C LEU A 127 -0.82 -2.66 -4.41
N ASP A 128 -0.52 -1.41 -4.10
CA ASP A 128 0.73 -0.77 -4.47
C ASP A 128 1.64 -0.72 -3.24
N VAL A 129 2.85 -1.24 -3.38
CA VAL A 129 3.90 -1.09 -2.39
C VAL A 129 4.86 -0.04 -2.91
N GLU A 130 4.84 1.12 -2.27
CA GLU A 130 5.71 2.24 -2.65
C GLU A 130 7.10 2.00 -2.07
N GLY A 131 8.10 2.14 -2.93
CA GLY A 131 9.48 2.27 -2.49
C GLY A 131 9.77 3.68 -2.00
N ARG A 132 11.06 4.01 -1.94
CA ARG A 132 11.50 5.36 -1.62
C ARG A 132 12.14 6.00 -2.86
N PRO A 133 11.35 6.65 -3.73
CA PRO A 133 11.91 7.45 -4.82
C PRO A 133 12.87 8.52 -4.28
N ALA A 134 13.88 8.88 -5.06
CA ALA A 134 14.81 9.94 -4.68
C ALA A 134 14.05 11.24 -4.36
N GLY A 135 14.38 11.86 -3.22
CA GLY A 135 13.71 13.08 -2.75
C GLY A 135 12.39 12.85 -2.01
N SER A 136 11.94 11.61 -1.86
CA SER A 136 10.75 11.31 -1.08
C SER A 136 11.05 11.23 0.43
N PRO A 137 10.07 11.57 1.30
CA PRO A 137 10.26 11.47 2.74
C PRO A 137 10.53 10.03 3.16
N SER A 138 11.31 9.86 4.22
CA SER A 138 11.55 8.57 4.84
C SER A 138 10.29 8.07 5.57
N TYR A 139 10.24 6.76 5.87
CA TYR A 139 9.15 6.19 6.67
C TYR A 139 8.98 6.92 8.01
N GLN A 140 10.08 7.32 8.68
CA GLN A 140 10.01 8.01 9.96
C GLN A 140 9.45 9.43 9.83
N GLU A 141 9.78 10.14 8.75
CA GLU A 141 9.22 11.46 8.46
C GLU A 141 7.72 11.35 8.17
N LEU A 142 7.31 10.38 7.35
CA LEU A 142 5.90 10.09 7.10
C LEU A 142 5.15 9.74 8.39
N LEU A 143 5.73 8.91 9.25
CA LEU A 143 5.13 8.49 10.51
C LEU A 143 4.93 9.67 11.48
N TYR A 144 5.89 10.58 11.51
CA TYR A 144 5.82 11.75 12.38
C TYR A 144 4.63 12.67 12.04
N GLU A 145 4.33 12.84 10.75
CA GLU A 145 3.24 13.68 10.25
C GLU A 145 1.92 12.89 10.02
N SER A 146 1.93 11.56 10.20
CA SER A 146 0.77 10.72 9.97
C SER A 146 -0.30 10.91 11.05
N VAL A 147 -1.53 10.56 10.67
CA VAL A 147 -2.67 10.51 11.60
C VAL A 147 -3.31 9.14 11.53
N ARG A 148 -3.67 8.61 12.70
CA ARG A 148 -4.33 7.32 12.83
C ARG A 148 -5.84 7.46 12.65
N PHE A 149 -6.41 6.65 11.76
CA PHE A 149 -7.84 6.58 11.47
C PHE A 149 -8.39 5.17 11.74
N GLU A 150 -9.51 5.08 12.44
CA GLU A 150 -10.26 3.84 12.65
C GLU A 150 -11.31 3.71 11.54
N VAL A 151 -10.98 3.01 10.46
CA VAL A 151 -11.82 2.90 9.26
C VAL A 151 -12.84 1.77 9.33
N SER A 152 -12.63 0.85 10.26
CA SER A 152 -13.59 -0.19 10.65
C SER A 152 -13.35 -0.58 12.11
N PRO A 153 -14.27 -1.32 12.76
CA PRO A 153 -14.08 -1.77 14.15
C PRO A 153 -12.77 -2.56 14.38
N GLU A 154 -12.25 -3.19 13.34
CA GLU A 154 -11.07 -4.05 13.41
C GLU A 154 -9.83 -3.47 12.71
N VAL A 155 -9.96 -2.29 12.08
CA VAL A 155 -8.89 -1.69 11.26
C VAL A 155 -8.65 -0.25 11.63
N ALA A 156 -7.50 -0.01 12.21
CA ALA A 156 -6.94 1.32 12.40
C ALA A 156 -5.65 1.45 11.58
N VAL A 157 -5.53 2.51 10.82
CA VAL A 157 -4.41 2.73 9.88
C VAL A 157 -3.74 4.08 10.10
N GLU A 158 -2.42 4.12 9.96
CA GLU A 158 -1.67 5.36 9.88
C GLU A 158 -1.76 5.91 8.46
N VAL A 159 -2.24 7.12 8.31
CA VAL A 159 -2.44 7.79 7.02
C VAL A 159 -1.51 8.99 6.92
N ALA A 160 -0.72 9.05 5.85
CA ALA A 160 0.22 10.13 5.62
C ALA A 160 -0.44 11.51 5.61
N ALA A 161 0.35 12.56 5.87
CA ALA A 161 -0.12 13.93 5.75
C ALA A 161 -0.58 14.27 4.32
N PRO A 162 -1.49 15.24 4.12
CA PRO A 162 -1.97 15.59 2.79
C PRO A 162 -0.85 15.94 1.80
N GLU A 163 0.17 16.64 2.26
CA GLU A 163 1.33 17.06 1.47
C GLU A 163 2.14 15.85 1.00
N ASP A 164 2.30 14.84 1.85
CA ASP A 164 3.00 13.61 1.53
C ASP A 164 2.20 12.76 0.54
N ILE A 165 0.88 12.70 0.70
CA ILE A 165 -0.01 12.02 -0.26
C ILE A 165 0.12 12.68 -1.63
N GLU A 166 0.09 14.00 -1.71
CA GLU A 166 0.27 14.77 -2.94
C GLU A 166 1.64 14.50 -3.58
N HIS A 167 2.70 14.42 -2.76
CA HIS A 167 4.05 14.10 -3.21
C HIS A 167 4.09 12.72 -3.88
N TYR A 168 3.57 11.68 -3.24
CA TYR A 168 3.52 10.34 -3.80
C TYR A 168 2.63 10.26 -5.04
N ASP A 169 1.51 10.98 -5.08
CA ASP A 169 0.63 11.07 -6.25
C ASP A 169 1.34 11.77 -7.42
N HIS A 170 2.14 12.80 -7.14
CA HIS A 170 2.96 13.46 -8.16
C HIS A 170 4.01 12.52 -8.74
N VAL A 171 4.78 11.85 -7.89
CA VAL A 171 5.78 10.85 -8.32
C VAL A 171 5.13 9.73 -9.13
N ARG A 172 3.94 9.29 -8.72
CA ARG A 172 3.16 8.26 -9.42
C ARG A 172 2.78 8.68 -10.84
N ARG A 173 2.45 9.96 -11.05
CA ARG A 173 2.06 10.51 -12.37
C ARG A 173 3.24 10.82 -13.26
N THR A 174 4.33 11.33 -12.70
CA THR A 174 5.45 11.89 -13.44
C THR A 174 6.70 11.01 -13.46
N GLY A 175 6.82 10.08 -12.51
CA GLY A 175 8.02 9.29 -12.26
C GLY A 175 9.17 10.10 -11.62
N VAL A 176 8.95 11.37 -11.28
CA VAL A 176 9.98 12.28 -10.74
C VAL A 176 9.45 12.93 -9.46
N ALA A 177 10.29 13.01 -8.43
CA ALA A 177 9.96 13.77 -7.22
C ALA A 177 9.84 15.26 -7.52
N PRO A 178 8.87 15.99 -6.92
CA PRO A 178 8.74 17.42 -7.12
C PRO A 178 9.98 18.15 -6.58
N GLU A 179 10.47 19.13 -7.32
CA GLU A 179 11.52 20.02 -6.83
C GLU A 179 10.96 20.93 -5.73
N ILE A 180 11.50 20.79 -4.52
CA ILE A 180 11.16 21.68 -3.42
C ILE A 180 12.01 22.94 -3.56
N THR A 181 11.44 23.99 -4.12
CA THR A 181 12.07 25.32 -4.13
C THR A 181 11.90 25.94 -2.75
N VAL A 182 12.92 25.81 -1.89
CA VAL A 182 12.94 26.53 -0.62
C VAL A 182 13.22 27.99 -0.91
N THR A 183 12.17 28.81 -0.99
CA THR A 183 12.32 30.26 -1.00
C THR A 183 12.69 30.69 0.43
N ARG A 184 13.98 30.99 0.66
CA ARG A 184 14.40 31.65 1.90
C ARG A 184 13.79 33.06 1.89
N LEU A 185 12.90 33.32 2.85
CA LEU A 185 12.47 34.65 3.24
C LEU A 185 13.56 35.33 4.04
#